data_d4cf7899581d59e213347edaaeac0c14
#
_entry.id   d4cf7899581d59e213347edaaeac0c14
#
_cell.length_a   1.000
_cell.length_b   1.000
_cell.length_c   1.000
_cell.angle_alpha   90.00
_cell.angle_beta   90.00
_cell.angle_gamma   90.00
#
_symmetry.space_group_name_H-M   'P 1'
#
loop_
_entity.id
_entity.type
_entity.pdbx_description
1 polymer ?
#
loop_
_entity_poly.entity_id
_entity_poly.type
_entity_poly.pdbx_seq_one_letter_code
_entity_poly.pdbx_strand_id
1 'polypeptide(L)'
;MADQSNLTPPKPKNAVVILLDSLNRHMLGSYGGAEFATPNLDRFAARSTRFTKHYTGSLPCMPARHDILCGALDFLWKPWGSVELWEDAIT
;
A
#
# COMPACT_ATOMS: atom_id res chain seq x y z
N MET A 1 3.06 31.71 10.73
CA MET A 1 3.01 30.53 9.85
C MET A 1 4.21 30.51 8.94
N ALA A 2 4.85 29.38 8.79
CA ALA A 2 5.93 29.21 7.84
C ALA A 2 5.42 29.40 6.41
N ASP A 3 6.23 30.02 5.56
CA ASP A 3 5.90 30.19 4.15
C ASP A 3 5.86 28.83 3.47
N GLN A 4 4.69 28.45 2.98
CA GLN A 4 4.44 27.16 2.32
C GLN A 4 5.18 27.03 0.98
N SER A 5 5.58 28.13 0.35
CA SER A 5 6.26 28.11 -0.95
C SER A 5 7.63 27.45 -0.88
N ASN A 6 8.34 27.54 0.28
CA ASN A 6 9.63 26.90 0.51
C ASN A 6 9.54 25.42 0.90
N LEU A 7 8.32 24.92 1.16
CA LEU A 7 8.06 23.55 1.58
C LEU A 7 7.53 22.67 0.44
N THR A 8 7.42 23.23 -0.76
CA THR A 8 7.00 22.44 -1.93
C THR A 8 8.05 21.38 -2.23
N PRO A 9 7.72 20.09 -2.11
CA PRO A 9 8.67 19.03 -2.42
C PRO A 9 9.07 19.08 -3.89
N PRO A 10 10.28 18.63 -4.25
CA PRO A 10 10.67 18.51 -5.64
C PRO A 10 9.68 17.61 -6.37
N LYS A 11 9.39 17.96 -7.64
CA LYS A 11 8.48 17.18 -8.47
C LYS A 11 9.00 15.73 -8.59
N PRO A 12 8.23 14.72 -8.18
CA PRO A 12 8.70 13.33 -8.25
C PRO A 12 8.86 12.90 -9.69
N LYS A 13 9.94 12.20 -9.98
CA LYS A 13 10.22 11.65 -11.31
C LYS A 13 9.88 10.18 -11.42
N ASN A 14 10.01 9.44 -10.33
CA ASN A 14 9.82 7.99 -10.30
C ASN A 14 9.11 7.58 -9.02
N ALA A 15 8.42 6.44 -9.08
CA ALA A 15 7.79 5.82 -7.93
C ALA A 15 8.10 4.33 -7.90
N VAL A 16 8.32 3.79 -6.69
CA VAL A 16 8.48 2.36 -6.47
C VAL A 16 7.42 1.93 -5.49
N VAL A 17 6.61 0.94 -5.87
CA VAL A 17 5.60 0.33 -5.00
C VAL A 17 6.07 -1.06 -4.61
N ILE A 18 6.17 -1.31 -3.30
CA ILE A 18 6.54 -2.62 -2.77
C ILE A 18 5.31 -3.18 -2.07
N LEU A 19 4.69 -4.17 -2.69
CA LEU A 19 3.51 -4.85 -2.16
C LEU A 19 3.92 -6.19 -1.55
N LEU A 20 3.76 -6.33 -0.25
CA LEU A 20 4.12 -7.54 0.48
C LEU A 20 2.88 -8.39 0.73
N ASP A 21 2.92 -9.62 0.23
CA ASP A 21 1.82 -10.57 0.37
C ASP A 21 1.75 -11.10 1.81
N SER A 22 0.53 -11.23 2.31
CA SER A 22 0.24 -11.84 3.62
C SER A 22 0.93 -11.19 4.83
N LEU A 23 1.47 -9.99 4.67
CA LEU A 23 2.10 -9.27 5.77
C LEU A 23 1.06 -8.50 6.58
N ASN A 24 0.97 -8.85 7.87
CA ASN A 24 0.18 -8.08 8.81
C ASN A 24 1.01 -6.92 9.36
N ARG A 25 0.45 -5.71 9.38
CA ARG A 25 1.14 -4.52 9.92
C ARG A 25 1.62 -4.67 11.36
N HIS A 26 0.93 -5.48 12.15
CA HIS A 26 1.29 -5.73 13.55
C HIS A 26 2.59 -6.56 13.71
N MET A 27 3.11 -7.10 12.63
CA MET A 27 4.45 -7.73 12.60
C MET A 27 5.58 -6.70 12.49
N LEU A 28 5.26 -5.46 12.14
CA LEU A 28 6.24 -4.39 11.96
C LEU A 28 6.44 -3.61 13.26
N GLY A 29 7.69 -3.39 13.65
CA GLY A 29 8.02 -2.60 14.82
C GLY A 29 7.47 -1.17 14.76
N SER A 30 7.45 -0.56 13.57
CA SER A 30 6.89 0.77 13.34
C SER A 30 5.39 0.87 13.63
N TYR A 31 4.67 -0.25 13.67
CA TYR A 31 3.26 -0.33 14.05
C TYR A 31 3.04 -1.02 15.40
N GLY A 32 4.07 -1.07 16.24
CA GLY A 32 4.00 -1.63 17.60
C GLY A 32 4.22 -3.13 17.71
N GLY A 33 4.63 -3.79 16.62
CA GLY A 33 4.97 -5.22 16.63
C GLY A 33 6.20 -5.51 17.46
N ALA A 34 6.17 -6.57 18.26
CA ALA A 34 7.26 -6.98 19.14
C ALA A 34 7.79 -8.41 18.86
N GLU A 35 7.09 -9.19 18.02
CA GLU A 35 7.49 -10.57 17.74
C GLU A 35 8.71 -10.68 16.84
N PHE A 36 8.86 -9.75 15.93
CA PHE A 36 9.94 -9.75 14.94
C PHE A 36 10.71 -8.44 14.97
N ALA A 37 12.02 -8.52 14.84
CA ALA A 37 12.85 -7.33 14.66
C ALA A 37 12.80 -6.89 13.20
N THR A 38 12.40 -5.64 12.97
CA THR A 38 12.33 -5.05 11.63
C THR A 38 13.11 -3.73 11.56
N PRO A 39 14.44 -3.75 11.84
CA PRO A 39 15.21 -2.53 12.06
C PRO A 39 15.31 -1.65 10.81
N ASN A 40 15.38 -2.23 9.63
CA ASN A 40 15.50 -1.47 8.39
C ASN A 40 14.18 -0.78 8.02
N LEU A 41 13.05 -1.48 8.17
CA LEU A 41 11.73 -0.91 7.95
C LEU A 41 11.41 0.16 8.99
N ASP A 42 11.84 -0.05 10.24
CA ASP A 42 11.66 0.92 11.32
C ASP A 42 12.45 2.21 11.05
N ARG A 43 13.69 2.10 10.59
CA ARG A 43 14.49 3.26 10.19
C ARG A 43 13.89 4.01 9.01
N PHE A 44 13.36 3.29 8.05
CA PHE A 44 12.67 3.91 6.92
C PHE A 44 11.39 4.61 7.36
N ALA A 45 10.60 3.98 8.22
CA ALA A 45 9.37 4.55 8.76
C ALA A 45 9.63 5.83 9.56
N ALA A 46 10.75 5.92 10.29
CA ALA A 46 11.09 7.09 11.09
C ALA A 46 11.28 8.38 10.26
N ARG A 47 11.60 8.25 8.97
CA ARG A 47 11.78 9.39 8.05
C ARG A 47 10.75 9.42 6.91
N SER A 48 9.65 8.71 7.09
CA SER A 48 8.59 8.59 6.08
C SER A 48 7.24 8.91 6.71
N THR A 49 6.25 9.13 5.88
CA THR A 49 4.87 9.23 6.35
C THR A 49 4.32 7.82 6.57
N ARG A 50 3.87 7.56 7.80
CA ARG A 50 3.24 6.30 8.18
C ARG A 50 1.74 6.50 8.29
N PHE A 51 0.99 5.73 7.52
CA PHE A 51 -0.47 5.76 7.56
C PHE A 51 -0.97 4.74 8.58
N THR A 52 -1.79 5.19 9.52
CA THR A 52 -2.40 4.32 10.55
C THR A 52 -3.78 3.84 10.14
N LYS A 53 -4.44 4.54 9.23
CA LYS A 53 -5.79 4.24 8.74
C LYS A 53 -5.80 4.19 7.22
N HIS A 54 -5.03 3.28 6.68
CA HIS A 54 -5.00 2.99 5.24
C HIS A 54 -5.67 1.64 5.00
N TYR A 55 -6.72 1.63 4.21
CA TYR A 55 -7.56 0.45 3.99
C TYR A 55 -7.44 -0.03 2.55
N THR A 56 -7.46 -1.34 2.37
CA THR A 56 -7.55 -1.94 1.04
C THR A 56 -8.95 -1.77 0.47
N GLY A 57 -9.05 -1.67 -0.85
CA GLY A 57 -10.34 -1.61 -1.54
C GLY A 57 -11.05 -2.95 -1.56
N SER A 58 -10.32 -4.05 -1.65
CA SER A 58 -10.86 -5.41 -1.73
C SER A 58 -10.01 -6.39 -0.94
N LEU A 59 -10.59 -7.53 -0.59
CA LEU A 59 -9.97 -8.64 0.10
C LEU A 59 -10.45 -9.97 -0.54
N PRO A 60 -9.67 -11.03 -0.52
CA PRO A 60 -8.28 -11.15 -0.08
C PRO A 60 -7.26 -10.67 -1.13
N CYS A 61 -6.08 -11.32 -1.23
CA CYS A 61 -4.94 -10.85 -2.02
C CYS A 61 -5.22 -10.66 -3.52
N MET A 62 -5.91 -11.60 -4.17
CA MET A 62 -6.14 -11.52 -5.62
C MET A 62 -7.02 -10.32 -6.01
N PRO A 63 -8.19 -10.09 -5.40
CA PRO A 63 -8.97 -8.89 -5.70
C PRO A 63 -8.24 -7.60 -5.35
N ALA A 64 -7.48 -7.57 -4.25
CA ALA A 64 -6.70 -6.40 -3.87
C ALA A 64 -5.63 -6.06 -4.92
N ARG A 65 -4.96 -7.06 -5.46
CA ARG A 65 -3.99 -6.87 -6.55
C ARG A 65 -4.65 -6.39 -7.83
N HIS A 66 -5.81 -6.94 -8.14
CA HIS A 66 -6.60 -6.51 -9.30
C HIS A 66 -6.97 -5.04 -9.19
N ASP A 67 -7.47 -4.60 -8.04
CA ASP A 67 -7.79 -3.19 -7.79
C ASP A 67 -6.58 -2.27 -8.04
N ILE A 68 -5.40 -2.68 -7.56
CA ILE A 68 -4.17 -1.90 -7.72
C ILE A 68 -3.77 -1.78 -9.19
N LEU A 69 -3.90 -2.87 -9.95
CA LEU A 69 -3.49 -2.88 -11.37
C LEU A 69 -4.50 -2.23 -12.29
N CYS A 70 -5.79 -2.37 -12.00
CA CYS A 70 -6.86 -1.84 -12.84
C CYS A 70 -7.33 -0.45 -12.41
N GLY A 71 -7.01 -0.04 -11.19
CA GLY A 71 -7.46 1.24 -10.65
C GLY A 71 -8.95 1.29 -10.34
N ALA A 72 -9.61 0.16 -10.16
CA ALA A 72 -11.03 0.02 -9.88
C ALA A 72 -11.28 -0.89 -8.69
N LEU A 73 -12.35 -0.65 -7.97
CA LEU A 73 -12.72 -1.43 -6.79
C LEU A 73 -13.68 -2.56 -7.17
N ASP A 74 -13.15 -3.76 -7.31
CA ASP A 74 -13.91 -4.93 -7.77
C ASP A 74 -15.07 -5.31 -6.87
N PHE A 75 -14.90 -5.17 -5.54
CA PHE A 75 -15.92 -5.60 -4.60
C PHE A 75 -17.27 -4.88 -4.77
N LEU A 76 -17.29 -3.76 -5.50
CA LEU A 76 -18.51 -2.99 -5.76
C LEU A 76 -19.40 -3.63 -6.83
N TRP A 77 -18.83 -4.46 -7.72
CA TRP A 77 -19.56 -4.93 -8.89
C TRP A 77 -19.18 -6.33 -9.37
N LYS A 78 -18.17 -6.94 -8.79
CA LYS A 78 -17.64 -8.22 -9.27
C LYS A 78 -17.41 -9.20 -8.11
N PRO A 79 -17.97 -10.42 -8.16
CA PRO A 79 -17.66 -11.45 -7.17
C PRO A 79 -16.22 -11.93 -7.38
N TRP A 80 -15.53 -12.22 -6.30
CA TRP A 80 -14.18 -12.76 -6.37
C TRP A 80 -14.18 -14.25 -6.71
N GLY A 81 -13.30 -14.65 -7.64
CA GLY A 81 -12.98 -16.03 -7.98
C GLY A 81 -11.48 -16.24 -8.04
N SER A 82 -11.02 -17.43 -7.68
CA SER A 82 -9.59 -17.76 -7.65
C SER A 82 -8.95 -17.83 -9.04
N VAL A 83 -9.75 -17.92 -10.09
CA VAL A 83 -9.33 -18.10 -11.49
C VAL A 83 -9.84 -16.96 -12.37
N GLU A 84 -9.90 -15.76 -11.86
CA GLU A 84 -10.36 -14.62 -12.65
C GLU A 84 -9.34 -14.23 -13.72
N LEU A 85 -9.86 -13.98 -14.91
CA LEU A 85 -9.08 -13.40 -15.98
C LEU A 85 -8.95 -11.89 -15.74
N TRP A 86 -7.79 -11.36 -16.03
CA TRP A 86 -7.48 -9.93 -15.86
C TRP A 86 -7.85 -9.15 -17.13
N GLU A 87 -9.08 -9.34 -17.58
CA GLU A 87 -9.55 -8.73 -18.82
C GLU A 87 -9.61 -7.21 -18.75
N ASP A 88 -9.81 -6.69 -17.55
CA ASP A 88 -9.90 -5.25 -17.29
C ASP A 88 -8.55 -4.60 -17.00
N ALA A 89 -7.47 -5.38 -16.96
CA ALA A 89 -6.15 -4.83 -16.69
C ALA A 89 -5.71 -3.92 -17.85
N ILE A 90 -5.23 -2.74 -17.50
CA ILE A 90 -4.63 -1.83 -18.46
C ILE A 90 -3.29 -2.44 -18.88
N THR A 91 -3.20 -2.91 -20.09
CA THR A 91 -1.98 -3.44 -20.68
C THR A 91 -1.18 -2.34 -21.37
#